data_ec2e77a178251f63e0164247b1ae3d63
#
_entry.id   ec2e77a178251f63e0164247b1ae3d63
#
_cell.length_a   1.000
_cell.length_b   1.000
_cell.length_c   1.000
_cell.angle_alpha   90.00
_cell.angle_beta   90.00
_cell.angle_gamma   90.00
#
_symmetry.space_group_name_H-M   'P 1'
#
loop_
_entity.id
_entity.type
_entity.pdbx_description
1 polymer ?
#
loop_
_entity_poly.entity_id
_entity_poly.type
_entity_poly.pdbx_seq_one_letter_code
_entity_poly.pdbx_strand_id
1 'polypeptide(L)'
;HMKHLTKKPPGENKGGPRFYNKLPKEDEPLRQKLREESRSNLLKRRSQNLLDNNELRELWMILDQNQSYPDEQLITYADYQKVCSLVSPKVKPYFTSIVFAKLQQGDSQGRVSIMSLFNYVMRKVWLQQTRIGLSLYDSSGQGYLTEIDLENYITELLPTLPQLEGLEKSFYSFYVCTAVRKFLFFLDGVRAGRVRILDILACSFLDDLLELRDEELSKELQEQNWFSAPSALRIYGQYLNLDRDHNGMLNKTELAGYGSGTLTQPFLDRVFQTLLTYSGEMDYKTYLDLVLALENRAEPQALAFLFRILDINNQGYLDAFTLNYFFRAIQDQMRAHGAEAVSFEDVKDELFDMVRPKNPERITLNDLVACGQGDTFVSILIEFHRFWAYENREAVTAEPSQD
;
A
#
# COMPACT_ATOMS: atom_id res chain seq x y z
N HIS A 1 40.54 -33.67 -8.14
CA HIS A 1 40.22 -35.07 -7.78
C HIS A 1 38.69 -35.18 -7.56
N MET A 2 37.97 -35.44 -8.65
CA MET A 2 36.57 -35.86 -8.62
C MET A 2 36.52 -37.37 -8.33
N LYS A 3 35.90 -37.76 -7.21
CA LYS A 3 35.59 -39.16 -6.94
C LYS A 3 34.31 -39.55 -7.66
N HIS A 4 34.44 -40.51 -8.57
CA HIS A 4 33.32 -41.23 -9.19
C HIS A 4 32.44 -41.87 -8.13
N LEU A 5 31.21 -41.46 -8.03
CA LEU A 5 30.14 -42.18 -7.35
C LEU A 5 29.62 -43.26 -8.32
N THR A 6 30.01 -44.48 -8.10
CA THR A 6 29.49 -45.67 -8.77
C THR A 6 28.01 -45.85 -8.45
N LYS A 7 27.17 -45.80 -9.48
CA LYS A 7 25.75 -46.15 -9.40
C LYS A 7 25.64 -47.64 -9.09
N LYS A 8 25.02 -48.00 -7.95
CA LYS A 8 24.55 -49.38 -7.71
C LYS A 8 23.44 -49.74 -8.71
N PRO A 9 23.44 -50.96 -9.25
CA PRO A 9 22.36 -51.43 -10.08
C PRO A 9 21.05 -51.55 -9.29
N PRO A 10 19.89 -51.32 -9.94
CA PRO A 10 18.60 -51.37 -9.26
C PRO A 10 18.28 -52.79 -8.81
N GLY A 11 18.22 -52.99 -7.47
CA GLY A 11 17.69 -54.21 -6.90
C GLY A 11 16.24 -54.41 -7.30
N GLU A 12 15.88 -55.65 -7.68
CA GLU A 12 14.53 -56.07 -7.97
C GLU A 12 13.61 -55.83 -6.75
N ASN A 13 12.78 -54.83 -6.80
CA ASN A 13 11.72 -54.61 -5.82
C ASN A 13 10.48 -55.42 -6.24
N LYS A 14 10.28 -56.52 -5.53
CA LYS A 14 9.06 -57.33 -5.63
C LYS A 14 7.85 -56.58 -5.00
N GLY A 15 6.90 -56.14 -5.85
CA GLY A 15 5.49 -56.17 -5.54
C GLY A 15 4.92 -55.06 -4.64
N GLY A 16 5.21 -53.79 -4.86
CA GLY A 16 4.39 -52.69 -4.37
C GLY A 16 3.99 -51.74 -5.51
N PRO A 17 2.89 -51.00 -5.45
CA PRO A 17 2.57 -50.02 -6.47
C PRO A 17 3.70 -49.02 -6.58
N ARG A 18 4.30 -48.93 -7.77
CA ARG A 18 5.36 -47.95 -8.03
C ARG A 18 4.72 -46.58 -8.06
N PHE A 19 4.86 -45.82 -6.98
CA PHE A 19 4.57 -44.39 -7.02
C PHE A 19 5.56 -43.69 -7.96
N TYR A 20 5.07 -42.72 -8.72
CA TYR A 20 5.88 -41.97 -9.68
C TYR A 20 7.15 -41.41 -9.06
N ASN A 21 8.30 -41.72 -9.65
CA ASN A 21 9.60 -41.19 -9.21
C ASN A 21 9.84 -39.71 -9.58
N LYS A 22 8.93 -39.08 -10.31
CA LYS A 22 9.00 -37.67 -10.67
C LYS A 22 7.67 -37.01 -10.32
N LEU A 23 7.77 -35.89 -9.64
CA LEU A 23 6.60 -35.04 -9.42
C LEU A 23 6.07 -34.55 -10.78
N PRO A 24 4.74 -34.50 -10.97
CA PRO A 24 4.13 -33.93 -12.17
C PRO A 24 4.67 -32.51 -12.41
N LYS A 25 4.77 -32.10 -13.67
CA LYS A 25 5.15 -30.73 -14.03
C LYS A 25 4.11 -29.74 -13.48
N GLU A 26 4.50 -28.48 -13.27
CA GLU A 26 3.60 -27.48 -12.69
C GLU A 26 2.36 -27.18 -13.53
N ASP A 27 2.49 -27.26 -14.84
CA ASP A 27 1.47 -27.06 -15.85
C ASP A 27 0.60 -28.31 -16.12
N GLU A 28 0.88 -29.44 -15.45
CA GLU A 28 0.13 -30.66 -15.68
C GLU A 28 -1.32 -30.53 -15.14
N PRO A 29 -2.37 -30.79 -15.96
CA PRO A 29 -3.77 -30.57 -15.60
C PRO A 29 -4.20 -31.27 -14.32
N LEU A 30 -3.70 -32.49 -14.08
CA LEU A 30 -3.99 -33.24 -12.85
C LEU A 30 -3.43 -32.53 -11.61
N ARG A 31 -2.21 -31.98 -11.69
CA ARG A 31 -1.59 -31.27 -10.58
C ARG A 31 -2.32 -29.95 -10.29
N GLN A 32 -2.76 -29.24 -11.32
CA GLN A 32 -3.55 -28.02 -11.19
C GLN A 32 -4.87 -28.33 -10.48
N LYS A 33 -5.60 -29.34 -10.95
CA LYS A 33 -6.88 -29.76 -10.33
C LYS A 33 -6.73 -30.22 -8.90
N LEU A 34 -5.67 -30.98 -8.58
CA LEU A 34 -5.39 -31.39 -7.19
C LEU A 34 -5.06 -30.19 -6.28
N ARG A 35 -4.33 -29.21 -6.79
CA ARG A 35 -4.06 -27.95 -6.06
C ARG A 35 -5.35 -27.16 -5.80
N GLU A 36 -6.20 -27.00 -6.82
CA GLU A 36 -7.48 -26.29 -6.69
C GLU A 36 -8.38 -26.99 -5.65
N GLU A 37 -8.51 -28.31 -5.74
CA GLU A 37 -9.34 -29.06 -4.81
C GLU A 37 -8.78 -29.06 -3.39
N SER A 38 -7.48 -29.24 -3.23
CA SER A 38 -6.80 -29.16 -1.92
C SER A 38 -6.96 -27.77 -1.28
N ARG A 39 -6.83 -26.73 -2.08
CA ARG A 39 -7.03 -25.34 -1.66
C ARG A 39 -8.49 -25.07 -1.28
N SER A 40 -9.43 -25.47 -2.12
CA SER A 40 -10.86 -25.34 -1.83
C SER A 40 -11.22 -26.01 -0.50
N ASN A 41 -10.73 -27.24 -0.26
CA ASN A 41 -10.93 -27.95 0.99
C ASN A 41 -10.28 -27.24 2.19
N LEU A 42 -9.08 -26.68 2.01
CA LEU A 42 -8.41 -25.90 3.06
C LEU A 42 -9.20 -24.64 3.42
N LEU A 43 -9.64 -23.88 2.41
CA LEU A 43 -10.42 -22.65 2.62
C LEU A 43 -11.78 -22.97 3.27
N LYS A 44 -12.45 -24.04 2.85
CA LYS A 44 -13.70 -24.51 3.46
C LYS A 44 -13.50 -24.87 4.93
N ARG A 45 -12.46 -25.60 5.28
CA ARG A 45 -12.14 -25.93 6.69
C ARG A 45 -11.85 -24.68 7.52
N ARG A 46 -11.08 -23.73 6.97
CA ARG A 46 -10.80 -22.46 7.65
C ARG A 46 -12.06 -21.64 7.86
N SER A 47 -12.94 -21.57 6.86
CA SER A 47 -14.23 -20.89 6.98
C SER A 47 -15.14 -21.52 8.06
N GLN A 48 -15.19 -22.84 8.14
CA GLN A 48 -15.95 -23.56 9.16
C GLN A 48 -15.42 -23.32 10.59
N ASN A 49 -14.15 -22.99 10.74
CA ASN A 49 -13.53 -22.70 12.04
C ASN A 49 -13.62 -21.22 12.44
N LEU A 50 -14.18 -20.35 11.59
CA LEU A 50 -14.45 -18.97 11.95
C LEU A 50 -15.56 -18.90 13.00
N LEU A 51 -15.43 -17.95 13.92
CA LEU A 51 -16.49 -17.63 14.88
C LEU A 51 -17.60 -16.87 14.18
N ASP A 52 -18.83 -17.28 14.41
CA ASP A 52 -20.00 -16.54 13.96
C ASP A 52 -20.45 -15.49 15.00
N ASN A 53 -21.45 -14.69 14.64
CA ASN A 53 -21.96 -13.62 15.50
C ASN A 53 -22.59 -14.17 16.80
N ASN A 54 -23.13 -15.38 16.80
CA ASN A 54 -23.72 -15.98 18.00
C ASN A 54 -22.62 -16.46 18.94
N GLU A 55 -21.58 -17.09 18.42
CA GLU A 55 -20.40 -17.52 19.18
C GLU A 55 -19.66 -16.31 19.78
N LEU A 56 -19.62 -15.18 19.08
CA LEU A 56 -19.04 -13.93 19.60
C LEU A 56 -19.89 -13.29 20.68
N ARG A 57 -21.23 -13.32 20.57
CA ARG A 57 -22.14 -12.86 21.63
C ARG A 57 -22.03 -13.73 22.86
N GLU A 58 -21.96 -15.05 22.70
CA GLU A 58 -21.75 -15.98 23.79
C GLU A 58 -20.43 -15.72 24.51
N LEU A 59 -19.34 -15.51 23.76
CA LEU A 59 -18.06 -15.11 24.32
C LEU A 59 -18.16 -13.84 25.18
N TRP A 60 -18.84 -12.82 24.66
CA TRP A 60 -19.05 -11.57 25.40
C TRP A 60 -19.81 -11.82 26.72
N MET A 61 -20.90 -12.59 26.68
CA MET A 61 -21.67 -12.92 27.88
C MET A 61 -20.84 -13.71 28.92
N ILE A 62 -20.01 -14.66 28.48
CA ILE A 62 -19.12 -15.41 29.37
C ILE A 62 -18.07 -14.48 30.01
N LEU A 63 -17.48 -13.54 29.25
CA LEU A 63 -16.55 -12.56 29.78
C LEU A 63 -17.22 -11.65 30.82
N ASP A 64 -18.38 -11.11 30.50
CA ASP A 64 -19.14 -10.20 31.38
C ASP A 64 -19.55 -10.87 32.71
N GLN A 65 -19.98 -12.13 32.68
CA GLN A 65 -20.38 -12.88 33.87
C GLN A 65 -19.22 -13.34 34.76
N ASN A 66 -18.00 -13.38 34.27
CA ASN A 66 -16.86 -13.94 34.99
C ASN A 66 -15.79 -12.88 35.33
N GLN A 67 -16.11 -11.60 35.29
CA GLN A 67 -15.22 -10.54 35.70
C GLN A 67 -15.21 -10.38 37.23
N SER A 68 -14.01 -10.21 37.80
CA SER A 68 -13.85 -9.95 39.23
C SER A 68 -14.07 -8.50 39.61
N TYR A 69 -14.00 -7.59 38.64
CA TYR A 69 -14.15 -6.14 38.85
C TYR A 69 -15.18 -5.59 37.82
N PRO A 70 -16.49 -5.79 38.07
CA PRO A 70 -17.54 -5.39 37.13
C PRO A 70 -17.55 -3.91 36.80
N ASP A 71 -17.33 -3.06 37.82
CA ASP A 71 -17.34 -1.61 37.64
C ASP A 71 -16.18 -1.11 36.74
N GLU A 72 -15.05 -1.82 36.74
CA GLU A 72 -13.86 -1.49 35.93
C GLU A 72 -13.77 -2.34 34.64
N GLN A 73 -14.65 -3.32 34.46
CA GLN A 73 -14.63 -4.30 33.36
C GLN A 73 -13.28 -5.02 33.22
N LEU A 74 -12.70 -5.41 34.34
CA LEU A 74 -11.39 -6.06 34.42
C LEU A 74 -11.50 -7.50 34.90
N ILE A 75 -10.62 -8.36 34.36
CA ILE A 75 -10.46 -9.76 34.77
C ILE A 75 -9.02 -10.04 35.21
N THR A 76 -8.89 -10.90 36.21
CA THR A 76 -7.62 -11.46 36.64
C THR A 76 -7.21 -12.65 35.74
N TYR A 77 -5.97 -13.13 35.91
CA TYR A 77 -5.54 -14.35 35.21
C TYR A 77 -6.35 -15.59 35.62
N ALA A 78 -6.81 -15.66 36.86
CA ALA A 78 -7.68 -16.76 37.34
C ALA A 78 -9.05 -16.72 36.63
N ASP A 79 -9.64 -15.52 36.47
CA ASP A 79 -10.90 -15.37 35.72
C ASP A 79 -10.69 -15.73 34.26
N TYR A 80 -9.56 -15.32 33.66
CA TYR A 80 -9.19 -15.66 32.30
C TYR A 80 -9.11 -17.17 32.07
N GLN A 81 -8.48 -17.91 33.00
CA GLN A 81 -8.43 -19.38 32.93
C GLN A 81 -9.81 -20.01 33.07
N LYS A 82 -10.65 -19.45 33.94
CA LYS A 82 -12.04 -19.90 34.10
C LYS A 82 -12.83 -19.68 32.82
N VAL A 83 -12.76 -18.50 32.22
CA VAL A 83 -13.37 -18.20 30.92
C VAL A 83 -12.86 -19.17 29.85
N CYS A 84 -11.55 -19.42 29.77
CA CYS A 84 -10.96 -20.36 28.84
C CYS A 84 -11.54 -21.80 28.98
N SER A 85 -11.95 -22.21 30.17
CA SER A 85 -12.58 -23.51 30.39
C SER A 85 -14.04 -23.56 29.92
N LEU A 86 -14.74 -22.43 29.93
CA LEU A 86 -16.18 -22.31 29.62
C LEU A 86 -16.43 -22.05 28.12
N VAL A 87 -15.50 -21.43 27.40
CA VAL A 87 -15.68 -21.10 25.98
C VAL A 87 -15.63 -22.31 25.05
N SER A 88 -16.24 -22.16 23.90
CA SER A 88 -16.29 -23.22 22.87
C SER A 88 -14.89 -23.62 22.39
N PRO A 89 -14.70 -24.81 21.83
CA PRO A 89 -13.44 -25.29 21.30
C PRO A 89 -12.88 -24.38 20.19
N LYS A 90 -13.72 -23.65 19.43
CA LYS A 90 -13.32 -22.72 18.40
C LYS A 90 -12.70 -21.44 18.97
N VAL A 91 -13.11 -21.01 20.16
CA VAL A 91 -12.62 -19.81 20.84
C VAL A 91 -11.30 -20.07 21.58
N LYS A 92 -11.09 -21.29 22.10
CA LYS A 92 -9.90 -21.66 22.87
C LYS A 92 -8.56 -21.26 22.25
N PRO A 93 -8.32 -21.36 20.93
CA PRO A 93 -7.05 -20.96 20.32
C PRO A 93 -6.70 -19.48 20.51
N TYR A 94 -7.67 -18.61 20.79
CA TYR A 94 -7.45 -17.19 21.06
C TYR A 94 -7.08 -16.93 22.53
N PHE A 95 -7.26 -17.89 23.43
CA PHE A 95 -7.00 -17.80 24.85
C PHE A 95 -5.67 -18.48 25.22
N THR A 96 -4.57 -17.76 24.99
CA THR A 96 -3.23 -18.22 25.38
C THR A 96 -2.64 -17.30 26.44
N SER A 97 -1.72 -17.82 27.27
CA SER A 97 -1.00 -17.02 28.27
C SER A 97 -0.25 -15.82 27.67
N ILE A 98 0.25 -15.98 26.42
CA ILE A 98 0.92 -14.92 25.66
C ILE A 98 -0.06 -13.78 25.35
N VAL A 99 -1.29 -14.09 24.98
CA VAL A 99 -2.32 -13.08 24.69
C VAL A 99 -2.66 -12.30 25.95
N PHE A 100 -2.85 -13.00 27.08
CA PHE A 100 -3.09 -12.34 28.37
C PHE A 100 -1.95 -11.39 28.73
N ALA A 101 -0.70 -11.86 28.66
CA ALA A 101 0.49 -11.04 28.96
C ALA A 101 0.62 -9.81 28.05
N LYS A 102 0.26 -9.93 26.76
CA LYS A 102 0.28 -8.80 25.83
C LYS A 102 -0.78 -7.75 26.13
N LEU A 103 -1.97 -8.17 26.56
CA LEU A 103 -3.07 -7.26 26.85
C LEU A 103 -2.98 -6.64 28.24
N GLN A 104 -2.18 -7.23 29.14
CA GLN A 104 -1.90 -6.74 30.47
C GLN A 104 -1.03 -5.47 30.51
N GLN A 105 -0.45 -5.05 29.37
CA GLN A 105 0.48 -3.91 29.32
C GLN A 105 -0.15 -2.64 29.91
N GLY A 106 0.40 -2.19 31.07
CA GLY A 106 0.03 -0.94 31.72
C GLY A 106 -0.74 -1.09 33.05
N ASP A 107 -1.23 -2.27 33.42
CA ASP A 107 -1.88 -2.48 34.72
C ASP A 107 -0.89 -3.01 35.77
N SER A 108 -0.73 -2.25 36.87
CA SER A 108 0.17 -2.61 38.00
C SER A 108 -0.27 -3.85 38.79
N GLN A 109 -1.54 -4.24 38.68
CA GLN A 109 -2.13 -5.37 39.40
C GLN A 109 -2.28 -6.64 38.55
N GLY A 110 -1.83 -6.60 37.29
CA GLY A 110 -1.85 -7.78 36.43
C GLY A 110 -3.23 -8.15 35.89
N ARG A 111 -4.11 -7.18 35.68
CA ARG A 111 -5.47 -7.36 35.18
C ARG A 111 -5.56 -7.00 33.71
N VAL A 112 -6.57 -7.49 33.02
CA VAL A 112 -6.86 -7.22 31.61
C VAL A 112 -8.31 -6.75 31.44
N SER A 113 -8.53 -5.73 30.62
CA SER A 113 -9.88 -5.30 30.23
C SER A 113 -10.56 -6.33 29.36
N ILE A 114 -11.81 -6.70 29.69
CA ILE A 114 -12.63 -7.61 28.88
C ILE A 114 -12.88 -7.03 27.48
N MET A 115 -13.02 -5.71 27.38
CA MET A 115 -13.16 -5.01 26.10
C MET A 115 -11.91 -5.18 25.23
N SER A 116 -10.72 -5.00 25.81
CA SER A 116 -9.45 -5.20 25.09
C SER A 116 -9.28 -6.64 24.61
N LEU A 117 -9.66 -7.61 25.43
CA LEU A 117 -9.62 -9.02 25.08
C LEU A 117 -10.64 -9.36 23.97
N PHE A 118 -11.86 -8.88 24.11
CA PHE A 118 -12.89 -9.07 23.10
C PHE A 118 -12.52 -8.45 21.75
N ASN A 119 -12.04 -7.21 21.76
CA ASN A 119 -11.56 -6.52 20.56
C ASN A 119 -10.39 -7.27 19.92
N TYR A 120 -9.48 -7.83 20.71
CA TYR A 120 -8.41 -8.69 20.19
C TYR A 120 -8.96 -9.90 19.43
N VAL A 121 -9.93 -10.61 20.01
CA VAL A 121 -10.58 -11.78 19.37
C VAL A 121 -11.31 -11.35 18.09
N MET A 122 -12.10 -10.28 18.15
CA MET A 122 -12.80 -9.71 17.00
C MET A 122 -11.85 -9.39 15.85
N ARG A 123 -10.75 -8.71 16.17
CA ARG A 123 -9.73 -8.36 15.17
C ARG A 123 -9.08 -9.60 14.54
N LYS A 124 -8.81 -10.63 15.34
CA LYS A 124 -8.27 -11.90 14.82
C LYS A 124 -9.25 -12.64 13.91
N VAL A 125 -10.52 -12.69 14.28
CA VAL A 125 -11.58 -13.28 13.46
C VAL A 125 -11.71 -12.52 12.15
N TRP A 126 -11.75 -11.19 12.20
CA TRP A 126 -11.83 -10.33 11.03
C TRP A 126 -10.65 -10.54 10.08
N LEU A 127 -9.41 -10.57 10.60
CA LEU A 127 -8.21 -10.84 9.79
C LEU A 127 -8.26 -12.22 9.11
N GLN A 128 -8.74 -13.23 9.80
CA GLN A 128 -8.88 -14.57 9.22
C GLN A 128 -9.96 -14.60 8.14
N GLN A 129 -11.09 -13.98 8.37
CA GLN A 129 -12.20 -13.87 7.42
C GLN A 129 -11.74 -13.14 6.15
N THR A 130 -11.07 -12.02 6.30
CA THR A 130 -10.56 -11.22 5.18
C THR A 130 -9.49 -11.98 4.40
N ARG A 131 -8.61 -12.71 5.10
CA ARG A 131 -7.61 -13.57 4.45
C ARG A 131 -8.25 -14.66 3.61
N ILE A 132 -9.31 -15.30 4.12
CA ILE A 132 -10.08 -16.31 3.37
C ILE A 132 -10.71 -15.65 2.14
N GLY A 133 -11.36 -14.49 2.30
CA GLY A 133 -11.97 -13.74 1.22
C GLY A 133 -10.98 -13.43 0.11
N LEU A 134 -9.83 -12.80 0.42
CA LEU A 134 -8.77 -12.52 -0.54
C LEU A 134 -8.20 -13.80 -1.19
N SER A 135 -8.07 -14.89 -0.42
CA SER A 135 -7.55 -16.15 -0.93
C SER A 135 -8.46 -16.81 -1.96
N LEU A 136 -9.75 -16.47 -2.02
CA LEU A 136 -10.67 -16.97 -3.06
C LEU A 136 -10.31 -16.43 -4.44
N TYR A 137 -9.70 -15.25 -4.52
CA TYR A 137 -9.28 -14.61 -5.77
C TYR A 137 -7.86 -14.97 -6.20
N ASP A 138 -7.06 -15.62 -5.32
CA ASP A 138 -5.72 -16.09 -5.67
C ASP A 138 -5.81 -17.25 -6.67
N SER A 139 -5.83 -16.95 -7.95
CA SER A 139 -5.93 -17.93 -9.03
C SER A 139 -4.75 -18.92 -9.05
N SER A 140 -3.57 -18.45 -8.63
CA SER A 140 -2.34 -19.27 -8.60
C SER A 140 -2.23 -20.18 -7.38
N GLY A 141 -2.94 -19.88 -6.28
CA GLY A 141 -2.83 -20.58 -5.00
C GLY A 141 -1.50 -20.39 -4.27
N GLN A 142 -0.73 -19.38 -4.65
CA GLN A 142 0.62 -19.12 -4.09
C GLN A 142 0.64 -18.05 -2.99
N GLY A 143 -0.52 -17.49 -2.64
CA GLY A 143 -0.63 -16.41 -1.65
C GLY A 143 -0.38 -15.02 -2.22
N TYR A 144 -0.46 -14.87 -3.54
CA TYR A 144 -0.36 -13.60 -4.25
C TYR A 144 -1.64 -13.31 -5.02
N LEU A 145 -1.97 -12.05 -5.16
CA LEU A 145 -3.01 -11.56 -6.07
C LEU A 145 -2.34 -10.79 -7.21
N THR A 146 -2.68 -11.14 -8.44
CA THR A 146 -2.32 -10.39 -9.63
C THR A 146 -3.20 -9.14 -9.76
N GLU A 147 -2.87 -8.26 -10.71
CA GLU A 147 -3.70 -7.09 -11.01
C GLU A 147 -5.15 -7.51 -11.31
N ILE A 148 -5.34 -8.54 -12.12
CA ILE A 148 -6.67 -9.08 -12.49
C ILE A 148 -7.40 -9.66 -11.26
N ASP A 149 -6.69 -10.38 -10.38
CA ASP A 149 -7.28 -10.94 -9.17
C ASP A 149 -7.79 -9.80 -8.24
N LEU A 150 -7.02 -8.71 -8.12
CA LEU A 150 -7.42 -7.52 -7.37
C LEU A 150 -8.59 -6.79 -8.03
N GLU A 151 -8.59 -6.66 -9.35
CA GLU A 151 -9.71 -6.07 -10.11
C GLU A 151 -11.00 -6.85 -9.86
N ASN A 152 -10.96 -8.17 -9.90
CA ASN A 152 -12.11 -9.03 -9.63
C ASN A 152 -12.60 -8.87 -8.17
N TYR A 153 -11.66 -8.89 -7.21
CA TYR A 153 -12.00 -8.70 -5.79
C TYR A 153 -12.70 -7.35 -5.54
N ILE A 154 -12.15 -6.26 -6.06
CA ILE A 154 -12.72 -4.93 -5.86
C ILE A 154 -14.05 -4.79 -6.60
N THR A 155 -14.17 -5.33 -7.80
CA THR A 155 -15.43 -5.30 -8.57
C THR A 155 -16.57 -5.99 -7.82
N GLU A 156 -16.33 -7.15 -7.21
CA GLU A 156 -17.33 -7.85 -6.40
C GLU A 156 -17.60 -7.16 -5.06
N LEU A 157 -16.65 -6.38 -4.55
CA LEU A 157 -16.81 -5.61 -3.33
C LEU A 157 -17.70 -4.37 -3.50
N LEU A 158 -17.65 -3.73 -4.69
CA LEU A 158 -18.35 -2.47 -4.98
C LEU A 158 -19.83 -2.43 -4.54
N PRO A 159 -20.67 -3.44 -4.85
CA PRO A 159 -22.07 -3.42 -4.45
C PRO A 159 -22.29 -3.51 -2.93
N THR A 160 -21.25 -3.84 -2.17
CA THR A 160 -21.31 -3.96 -0.70
C THR A 160 -20.85 -2.70 0.03
N LEU A 161 -20.50 -1.64 -0.72
CA LEU A 161 -19.98 -0.39 -0.20
C LEU A 161 -21.02 0.73 -0.44
N PRO A 162 -21.88 1.07 0.55
CA PRO A 162 -22.95 2.06 0.41
C PRO A 162 -22.42 3.43 -0.04
N GLN A 163 -21.24 3.83 0.39
CA GLN A 163 -20.61 5.10 0.00
C GLN A 163 -20.31 5.19 -1.51
N LEU A 164 -20.37 4.08 -2.24
CA LEU A 164 -20.14 4.01 -3.68
C LEU A 164 -21.41 3.77 -4.51
N GLU A 165 -22.59 3.66 -3.89
CA GLU A 165 -23.84 3.39 -4.59
C GLU A 165 -24.23 4.49 -5.61
N GLY A 166 -23.78 5.72 -5.39
CA GLY A 166 -24.02 6.85 -6.29
C GLY A 166 -23.14 6.89 -7.55
N LEU A 167 -22.18 5.97 -7.69
CA LEU A 167 -21.31 5.94 -8.87
C LEU A 167 -22.03 5.34 -10.08
N GLU A 168 -21.89 6.02 -11.23
CA GLU A 168 -22.38 5.48 -12.48
C GLU A 168 -21.65 4.20 -12.89
N LYS A 169 -22.36 3.22 -13.41
CA LYS A 169 -21.78 1.96 -13.88
C LYS A 169 -20.70 2.12 -14.94
N SER A 170 -20.81 3.14 -15.77
CA SER A 170 -19.81 3.52 -16.77
C SER A 170 -18.46 3.88 -16.15
N PHE A 171 -18.45 4.35 -14.91
CA PHE A 171 -17.25 4.74 -14.17
C PHE A 171 -16.60 3.57 -13.39
N TYR A 172 -17.28 2.43 -13.23
CA TYR A 172 -16.77 1.33 -12.39
C TYR A 172 -15.39 0.82 -12.82
N SER A 173 -15.12 0.71 -14.12
CA SER A 173 -13.81 0.27 -14.60
C SER A 173 -12.68 1.24 -14.23
N PHE A 174 -12.93 2.53 -14.28
CA PHE A 174 -11.98 3.57 -13.86
C PHE A 174 -11.78 3.58 -12.35
N TYR A 175 -12.86 3.42 -11.58
CA TYR A 175 -12.79 3.29 -10.13
C TYR A 175 -11.94 2.08 -9.71
N VAL A 176 -12.24 0.91 -10.27
CA VAL A 176 -11.50 -0.33 -9.98
C VAL A 176 -10.02 -0.16 -10.33
N CYS A 177 -9.71 0.41 -11.48
CA CYS A 177 -8.35 0.73 -11.88
C CYS A 177 -7.67 1.65 -10.85
N THR A 178 -8.33 2.73 -10.44
CA THR A 178 -7.81 3.69 -9.45
C THR A 178 -7.52 3.02 -8.10
N ALA A 179 -8.42 2.15 -7.64
CA ALA A 179 -8.25 1.43 -6.39
C ALA A 179 -7.11 0.39 -6.46
N VAL A 180 -7.07 -0.42 -7.52
CA VAL A 180 -6.02 -1.45 -7.72
C VAL A 180 -4.63 -0.83 -7.81
N ARG A 181 -4.49 0.32 -8.51
CA ARG A 181 -3.19 0.99 -8.65
C ARG A 181 -2.59 1.39 -7.31
N LYS A 182 -3.39 1.80 -6.31
CA LYS A 182 -2.86 2.10 -4.97
C LYS A 182 -2.22 0.88 -4.32
N PHE A 183 -2.87 -0.28 -4.38
CA PHE A 183 -2.28 -1.52 -3.85
C PHE A 183 -1.00 -1.90 -4.57
N LEU A 184 -0.98 -1.88 -5.90
CA LEU A 184 0.20 -2.24 -6.68
C LEU A 184 1.34 -1.23 -6.49
N PHE A 185 1.05 0.05 -6.46
CA PHE A 185 2.06 1.10 -6.30
C PHE A 185 2.85 0.95 -5.00
N PHE A 186 2.15 0.72 -3.89
CA PHE A 186 2.77 0.67 -2.57
C PHE A 186 3.26 -0.73 -2.15
N LEU A 187 2.62 -1.79 -2.61
CA LEU A 187 2.89 -3.15 -2.13
C LEU A 187 3.68 -4.02 -3.13
N ASP A 188 3.76 -3.63 -4.41
CA ASP A 188 4.58 -4.31 -5.43
C ASP A 188 5.88 -3.54 -5.73
N GLY A 189 6.78 -3.48 -4.75
CA GLY A 189 8.04 -2.74 -4.86
C GLY A 189 8.96 -3.21 -5.99
N VAL A 190 8.84 -4.46 -6.43
CA VAL A 190 9.64 -5.04 -7.53
C VAL A 190 8.92 -4.98 -8.89
N ARG A 191 7.68 -4.47 -8.93
CA ARG A 191 6.85 -4.35 -10.14
C ARG A 191 6.64 -5.68 -10.88
N ALA A 192 6.38 -6.72 -10.10
CA ALA A 192 6.08 -8.05 -10.62
C ALA A 192 4.61 -8.21 -11.08
N GLY A 193 3.78 -7.18 -10.96
CA GLY A 193 2.34 -7.20 -11.27
C GLY A 193 1.52 -8.03 -10.28
N ARG A 194 2.01 -8.22 -9.07
CA ARG A 194 1.34 -9.04 -8.04
C ARG A 194 1.70 -8.59 -6.64
N VAL A 195 0.77 -8.78 -5.71
CA VAL A 195 0.90 -8.40 -4.30
C VAL A 195 0.66 -9.61 -3.41
N ARG A 196 1.43 -9.76 -2.33
CA ARG A 196 1.18 -10.83 -1.36
C ARG A 196 -0.08 -10.51 -0.54
N ILE A 197 -0.94 -11.51 -0.35
CA ILE A 197 -2.13 -11.37 0.50
C ILE A 197 -1.75 -10.92 1.93
N LEU A 198 -0.62 -11.37 2.45
CA LEU A 198 -0.13 -10.94 3.76
C LEU A 198 0.20 -9.45 3.82
N ASP A 199 0.74 -8.87 2.75
CA ASP A 199 1.06 -7.45 2.69
C ASP A 199 -0.22 -6.60 2.60
N ILE A 200 -1.24 -7.08 1.87
CA ILE A 200 -2.57 -6.44 1.84
C ILE A 200 -3.21 -6.43 3.23
N LEU A 201 -3.11 -7.54 3.97
CA LEU A 201 -3.65 -7.64 5.34
C LEU A 201 -2.87 -6.83 6.39
N ALA A 202 -1.61 -6.51 6.10
CA ALA A 202 -0.74 -5.76 7.01
C ALA A 202 -0.79 -4.24 6.78
N CYS A 203 -1.25 -3.80 5.60
CA CYS A 203 -1.37 -2.37 5.27
C CYS A 203 -2.72 -1.79 5.71
N SER A 204 -2.78 -0.47 5.85
CA SER A 204 -4.03 0.26 6.16
C SER A 204 -4.98 0.40 4.97
N PHE A 205 -4.51 0.19 3.73
CA PHE A 205 -5.30 0.46 2.53
C PHE A 205 -6.58 -0.38 2.44
N LEU A 206 -6.54 -1.61 2.96
CA LEU A 206 -7.72 -2.45 3.00
C LEU A 206 -8.73 -1.93 4.04
N ASP A 207 -8.25 -1.41 5.17
CA ASP A 207 -9.09 -0.78 6.18
C ASP A 207 -9.74 0.48 5.59
N ASP A 208 -8.97 1.34 4.89
CA ASP A 208 -9.47 2.54 4.22
C ASP A 208 -10.56 2.19 3.17
N LEU A 209 -10.37 1.12 2.40
CA LEU A 209 -11.37 0.65 1.44
C LEU A 209 -12.64 0.12 2.12
N LEU A 210 -12.50 -0.64 3.21
CA LEU A 210 -13.62 -1.24 3.93
C LEU A 210 -14.34 -0.24 4.84
N GLU A 211 -13.72 0.90 5.18
CA GLU A 211 -14.35 2.00 5.88
C GLU A 211 -15.53 2.58 5.08
N LEU A 212 -15.53 2.45 3.76
CA LEU A 212 -16.64 2.85 2.88
C LEU A 212 -17.92 2.03 3.07
N ARG A 213 -17.92 1.05 3.97
CA ARG A 213 -19.13 0.38 4.47
C ARG A 213 -19.90 1.21 5.48
N ASP A 214 -19.25 2.19 6.10
CA ASP A 214 -19.90 3.10 7.03
C ASP A 214 -20.71 4.14 6.25
N GLU A 215 -22.03 4.12 6.42
CA GLU A 215 -22.95 5.04 5.77
C GLU A 215 -22.83 6.48 6.32
N GLU A 216 -22.33 6.63 7.56
CA GLU A 216 -22.21 7.91 8.25
C GLU A 216 -20.81 8.54 8.13
N LEU A 217 -19.95 8.04 7.24
CA LEU A 217 -18.59 8.55 7.05
C LEU A 217 -18.60 10.05 6.70
N SER A 218 -17.90 10.86 7.48
CA SER A 218 -17.87 12.33 7.29
C SER A 218 -17.24 12.72 5.95
N LYS A 219 -17.60 13.90 5.43
CA LYS A 219 -17.04 14.39 4.16
C LYS A 219 -15.52 14.59 4.22
N GLU A 220 -15.01 15.07 5.35
CA GLU A 220 -13.58 15.28 5.56
C GLU A 220 -12.81 13.95 5.48
N LEU A 221 -13.32 12.89 6.08
CA LEU A 221 -12.73 11.54 5.99
C LEU A 221 -12.82 10.98 4.57
N GLN A 222 -13.95 11.20 3.87
CA GLN A 222 -14.08 10.80 2.47
C GLN A 222 -13.06 11.51 1.56
N GLU A 223 -12.81 12.80 1.74
CA GLU A 223 -11.84 13.56 0.95
C GLU A 223 -10.40 13.09 1.17
N GLN A 224 -10.07 12.61 2.36
CA GLN A 224 -8.74 12.06 2.69
C GLN A 224 -8.58 10.59 2.23
N ASN A 225 -9.68 9.87 2.02
CA ASN A 225 -9.66 8.49 1.63
C ASN A 225 -9.55 8.34 0.10
N TRP A 226 -8.43 7.81 -0.38
CA TRP A 226 -8.19 7.56 -1.82
C TRP A 226 -9.31 6.75 -2.49
N PHE A 227 -9.90 5.80 -1.75
CA PHE A 227 -10.93 4.89 -2.27
C PHE A 227 -12.33 5.49 -2.28
N SER A 228 -12.54 6.66 -1.74
CA SER A 228 -13.85 7.31 -1.73
C SER A 228 -14.31 7.74 -3.12
N ALA A 229 -15.62 7.84 -3.33
CA ALA A 229 -16.18 8.33 -4.59
C ALA A 229 -15.70 9.76 -4.93
N PRO A 230 -15.69 10.73 -3.99
CA PRO A 230 -15.16 12.07 -4.26
C PRO A 230 -13.71 12.06 -4.73
N SER A 231 -12.83 11.27 -4.09
CA SER A 231 -11.42 11.20 -4.46
C SER A 231 -11.22 10.58 -5.85
N ALA A 232 -11.89 9.46 -6.13
CA ALA A 232 -11.79 8.80 -7.43
C ALA A 232 -12.33 9.69 -8.57
N LEU A 233 -13.44 10.38 -8.35
CA LEU A 233 -14.03 11.33 -9.32
C LEU A 233 -13.12 12.54 -9.52
N ARG A 234 -12.50 13.07 -8.46
CA ARG A 234 -11.52 14.18 -8.56
C ARG A 234 -10.35 13.79 -9.46
N ILE A 235 -9.76 12.64 -9.22
CA ILE A 235 -8.58 12.15 -9.96
C ILE A 235 -8.93 11.92 -11.44
N TYR A 236 -10.07 11.28 -11.70
CA TYR A 236 -10.54 11.03 -13.05
C TYR A 236 -10.93 12.33 -13.78
N GLY A 237 -11.60 13.25 -13.09
CA GLY A 237 -11.91 14.57 -13.62
C GLY A 237 -10.66 15.38 -13.98
N GLN A 238 -9.59 15.29 -13.18
CA GLN A 238 -8.29 15.89 -13.52
C GLN A 238 -7.71 15.27 -14.79
N TYR A 239 -7.77 13.94 -14.94
CA TYR A 239 -7.32 13.26 -16.15
C TYR A 239 -8.06 13.73 -17.39
N LEU A 240 -9.41 13.77 -17.33
CA LEU A 240 -10.24 14.23 -18.44
C LEU A 240 -10.01 15.69 -18.81
N ASN A 241 -9.72 16.54 -17.81
CA ASN A 241 -9.39 17.96 -18.07
C ASN A 241 -8.03 18.13 -18.74
N LEU A 242 -7.11 17.20 -18.55
CA LEU A 242 -5.82 17.18 -19.22
C LEU A 242 -5.90 16.65 -20.65
N ASP A 243 -6.71 15.62 -20.89
CA ASP A 243 -6.96 14.98 -22.19
C ASP A 243 -7.79 15.92 -23.09
N ARG A 244 -7.11 16.83 -23.78
CA ARG A 244 -7.75 17.92 -24.57
C ARG A 244 -8.29 17.41 -25.91
N ASP A 245 -7.63 16.45 -26.50
CA ASP A 245 -8.04 15.85 -27.78
C ASP A 245 -9.02 14.68 -27.62
N HIS A 246 -9.30 14.31 -26.36
CA HIS A 246 -10.24 13.25 -25.96
C HIS A 246 -9.93 11.88 -26.58
N ASN A 247 -8.63 11.59 -26.74
CA ASN A 247 -8.17 10.30 -27.24
C ASN A 247 -8.04 9.23 -26.14
N GLY A 248 -8.22 9.61 -24.87
CA GLY A 248 -8.10 8.74 -23.68
C GLY A 248 -6.67 8.49 -23.24
N MET A 249 -5.70 9.23 -23.77
CA MET A 249 -4.28 9.17 -23.44
C MET A 249 -3.78 10.58 -23.10
N LEU A 250 -2.62 10.72 -22.48
CA LEU A 250 -2.02 12.03 -22.23
C LEU A 250 -0.65 12.14 -22.91
N ASN A 251 -0.51 13.10 -23.80
CA ASN A 251 0.78 13.49 -24.31
C ASN A 251 1.49 14.46 -23.33
N LYS A 252 2.76 14.75 -23.60
CA LYS A 252 3.58 15.61 -22.72
C LYS A 252 3.01 17.04 -22.58
N THR A 253 2.45 17.60 -23.64
CA THR A 253 1.87 18.95 -23.62
C THR A 253 0.61 19.01 -22.76
N GLU A 254 -0.20 17.96 -22.78
CA GLU A 254 -1.38 17.82 -21.95
C GLU A 254 -1.01 17.62 -20.49
N LEU A 255 -0.06 16.70 -20.19
CA LEU A 255 0.42 16.51 -18.83
C LEU A 255 1.07 17.77 -18.24
N ALA A 256 1.64 18.65 -19.06
CA ALA A 256 2.17 19.92 -18.60
C ALA A 256 1.12 20.82 -17.94
N GLY A 257 -0.16 20.59 -18.19
CA GLY A 257 -1.29 21.25 -17.49
C GLY A 257 -1.53 20.76 -16.06
N TYR A 258 -0.90 19.67 -15.62
CA TYR A 258 -1.08 19.12 -14.27
C TYR A 258 -0.76 20.18 -13.19
N GLY A 259 -1.63 20.24 -12.15
CA GLY A 259 -1.45 21.18 -11.04
C GLY A 259 -1.36 22.66 -11.48
N SER A 260 -2.07 23.03 -12.55
CA SER A 260 -2.00 24.38 -13.17
C SER A 260 -0.64 24.71 -13.78
N GLY A 261 0.07 23.71 -14.28
CA GLY A 261 1.37 23.89 -14.96
C GLY A 261 2.55 24.03 -13.99
N THR A 262 2.44 23.47 -12.80
CA THR A 262 3.49 23.59 -11.76
C THR A 262 4.74 22.74 -12.02
N LEU A 263 4.60 21.65 -12.80
CA LEU A 263 5.71 20.74 -13.08
C LEU A 263 6.68 21.34 -14.09
N THR A 264 7.98 21.22 -13.81
CA THR A 264 9.03 21.76 -14.71
C THR A 264 9.18 20.93 -15.97
N GLN A 265 9.57 21.55 -17.07
CA GLN A 265 9.75 20.89 -18.37
C GLN A 265 10.79 19.76 -18.33
N PRO A 266 11.98 19.90 -17.70
CA PRO A 266 12.92 18.78 -17.58
C PRO A 266 12.35 17.57 -16.84
N PHE A 267 11.52 17.79 -15.81
CA PHE A 267 10.84 16.69 -15.10
C PHE A 267 9.82 15.99 -16.02
N LEU A 268 9.00 16.74 -16.76
CA LEU A 268 8.07 16.18 -17.73
C LEU A 268 8.79 15.39 -18.83
N ASP A 269 9.91 15.89 -19.35
CA ASP A 269 10.72 15.18 -20.34
C ASP A 269 11.20 13.83 -19.79
N ARG A 270 11.65 13.81 -18.54
CA ARG A 270 12.10 12.59 -17.87
C ARG A 270 10.94 11.62 -17.56
N VAL A 271 9.77 12.12 -17.19
CA VAL A 271 8.57 11.31 -17.02
C VAL A 271 8.28 10.50 -18.28
N PHE A 272 8.23 11.15 -19.45
CA PHE A 272 7.94 10.47 -20.72
C PHE A 272 9.09 9.60 -21.24
N GLN A 273 10.32 9.80 -20.78
CA GLN A 273 11.46 8.92 -21.07
C GLN A 273 11.52 7.68 -20.17
N THR A 274 11.02 7.80 -18.94
CA THR A 274 11.22 6.79 -17.90
C THR A 274 10.01 5.90 -17.69
N LEU A 275 8.80 6.46 -17.81
CA LEU A 275 7.55 5.72 -17.61
C LEU A 275 7.08 5.06 -18.91
N LEU A 276 6.17 4.09 -18.74
CA LEU A 276 5.56 3.42 -19.89
C LEU A 276 4.71 4.40 -20.69
N THR A 277 4.99 4.47 -21.99
CA THR A 277 4.22 5.27 -22.94
C THR A 277 3.94 4.48 -24.20
N TYR A 278 2.85 4.82 -24.89
CA TYR A 278 2.44 4.23 -26.14
C TYR A 278 2.47 5.32 -27.22
N SER A 279 3.43 5.24 -28.13
CA SER A 279 3.67 6.27 -29.17
C SER A 279 3.88 7.70 -28.60
N GLY A 280 4.49 7.80 -27.40
CA GLY A 280 4.74 9.08 -26.74
C GLY A 280 3.57 9.60 -25.90
N GLU A 281 2.54 8.78 -25.67
CA GLU A 281 1.39 9.11 -24.84
C GLU A 281 1.27 8.15 -23.65
N MET A 282 0.76 8.67 -22.55
CA MET A 282 0.61 7.97 -21.26
C MET A 282 -0.85 7.51 -21.09
N ASP A 283 -1.04 6.25 -20.68
CA ASP A 283 -2.36 5.75 -20.33
C ASP A 283 -2.78 6.15 -18.90
N TYR A 284 -4.06 5.88 -18.58
CA TYR A 284 -4.62 6.20 -17.27
C TYR A 284 -3.89 5.48 -16.11
N LYS A 285 -3.43 4.23 -16.30
CA LYS A 285 -2.70 3.47 -15.28
C LYS A 285 -1.36 4.13 -14.95
N THR A 286 -0.61 4.54 -15.96
CA THR A 286 0.67 5.24 -15.79
C THR A 286 0.47 6.63 -15.15
N TYR A 287 -0.59 7.34 -15.55
CA TYR A 287 -0.98 8.59 -14.91
C TYR A 287 -1.30 8.41 -13.42
N LEU A 288 -2.04 7.37 -13.06
CA LEU A 288 -2.35 7.06 -11.66
C LEU A 288 -1.09 6.81 -10.82
N ASP A 289 -0.10 6.10 -11.35
CA ASP A 289 1.17 5.88 -10.66
C ASP A 289 1.92 7.21 -10.43
N LEU A 290 1.90 8.09 -11.42
CA LEU A 290 2.51 9.42 -11.28
C LEU A 290 1.77 10.26 -10.22
N VAL A 291 0.44 10.27 -10.23
CA VAL A 291 -0.36 10.99 -9.22
C VAL A 291 -0.11 10.44 -7.82
N LEU A 292 -0.10 9.11 -7.66
CA LEU A 292 0.22 8.46 -6.38
C LEU A 292 1.61 8.88 -5.86
N ALA A 293 2.60 8.94 -6.74
CA ALA A 293 3.93 9.42 -6.37
C ALA A 293 3.94 10.89 -5.97
N LEU A 294 3.24 11.74 -6.73
CA LEU A 294 3.20 13.18 -6.47
C LEU A 294 2.37 13.56 -5.22
N GLU A 295 1.30 12.82 -4.92
CA GLU A 295 0.48 13.07 -3.73
C GLU A 295 1.06 12.44 -2.44
N ASN A 296 1.99 11.46 -2.53
CA ASN A 296 2.53 10.73 -1.39
C ASN A 296 4.06 10.82 -1.29
N ARG A 297 4.65 11.96 -1.59
CA ARG A 297 6.11 12.17 -1.69
C ARG A 297 6.91 11.85 -0.42
N ALA A 298 6.27 11.84 0.74
CA ALA A 298 6.90 11.45 2.00
C ALA A 298 7.12 9.94 2.11
N GLU A 299 6.38 9.14 1.33
CA GLU A 299 6.45 7.69 1.38
C GLU A 299 7.67 7.14 0.60
N PRO A 300 8.38 6.14 1.16
CA PRO A 300 9.56 5.57 0.51
C PRO A 300 9.32 5.05 -0.91
N GLN A 301 8.13 4.51 -1.19
CA GLN A 301 7.75 4.00 -2.51
C GLN A 301 7.61 5.12 -3.54
N ALA A 302 7.01 6.24 -3.11
CA ALA A 302 6.89 7.43 -3.94
C ALA A 302 8.26 8.07 -4.20
N LEU A 303 9.10 8.18 -3.17
CA LEU A 303 10.48 8.64 -3.32
C LEU A 303 11.28 7.74 -4.28
N ALA A 304 11.13 6.42 -4.19
CA ALA A 304 11.78 5.49 -5.12
C ALA A 304 11.30 5.67 -6.55
N PHE A 305 10.01 5.94 -6.75
CA PHE A 305 9.43 6.21 -8.06
C PHE A 305 9.99 7.51 -8.66
N LEU A 306 9.98 8.60 -7.89
CA LEU A 306 10.47 9.93 -8.31
C LEU A 306 11.97 9.93 -8.48
N PHE A 307 12.74 9.27 -7.60
CA PHE A 307 14.19 9.12 -7.71
C PHE A 307 14.59 8.48 -9.04
N ARG A 308 13.88 7.45 -9.49
CA ARG A 308 14.14 6.82 -10.80
C ARG A 308 13.95 7.79 -11.98
N ILE A 309 13.01 8.73 -11.86
CA ILE A 309 12.81 9.77 -12.87
C ILE A 309 13.95 10.80 -12.83
N LEU A 310 14.39 11.18 -11.62
CA LEU A 310 15.45 12.14 -11.40
C LEU A 310 16.85 11.60 -11.74
N ASP A 311 17.09 10.31 -11.59
CA ASP A 311 18.38 9.68 -11.93
C ASP A 311 18.53 9.54 -13.45
N ILE A 312 19.06 10.60 -14.07
CA ILE A 312 19.14 10.75 -15.53
C ILE A 312 19.96 9.62 -16.17
N ASN A 313 21.04 9.21 -15.50
CA ASN A 313 22.01 8.27 -16.05
C ASN A 313 21.81 6.85 -15.50
N ASN A 314 20.76 6.58 -14.70
CA ASN A 314 20.52 5.30 -14.01
C ASN A 314 21.76 4.82 -13.21
N GLN A 315 22.46 5.77 -12.56
CA GLN A 315 23.68 5.48 -11.81
C GLN A 315 23.42 5.16 -10.34
N GLY A 316 22.18 5.26 -9.87
CA GLY A 316 21.75 4.95 -8.50
C GLY A 316 22.05 6.07 -7.50
N TYR A 317 22.42 7.25 -7.96
CA TYR A 317 22.63 8.45 -7.14
C TYR A 317 22.35 9.72 -7.93
N LEU A 318 22.08 10.80 -7.21
CA LEU A 318 21.96 12.15 -7.75
C LEU A 318 23.22 12.92 -7.35
N ASP A 319 23.87 13.55 -8.34
CA ASP A 319 25.03 14.41 -8.19
C ASP A 319 24.68 15.88 -8.48
N ALA A 320 25.62 16.78 -8.28
CA ALA A 320 25.44 18.20 -8.54
C ALA A 320 25.04 18.49 -10.00
N PHE A 321 25.52 17.68 -10.95
CA PHE A 321 25.13 17.83 -12.36
C PHE A 321 23.64 17.54 -12.55
N THR A 322 23.16 16.44 -11.99
CA THR A 322 21.74 16.06 -12.04
C THR A 322 20.84 17.09 -11.37
N LEU A 323 21.23 17.58 -10.19
CA LEU A 323 20.49 18.62 -9.47
C LEU A 323 20.41 19.92 -10.29
N ASN A 324 21.53 20.34 -10.89
CA ASN A 324 21.57 21.54 -11.73
C ASN A 324 20.71 21.41 -12.99
N TYR A 325 20.66 20.19 -13.57
CA TYR A 325 19.82 19.93 -14.74
C TYR A 325 18.36 20.27 -14.50
N PHE A 326 17.81 19.86 -13.34
CA PHE A 326 16.43 20.15 -12.98
C PHE A 326 16.26 21.60 -12.48
N PHE A 327 17.20 22.10 -11.68
CA PHE A 327 17.07 23.40 -11.04
C PHE A 327 17.14 24.59 -12.03
N ARG A 328 17.82 24.44 -13.17
CA ARG A 328 17.85 25.47 -14.22
C ARG A 328 16.46 25.92 -14.64
N ALA A 329 15.51 25.00 -14.79
CA ALA A 329 14.14 25.34 -15.15
C ALA A 329 13.44 26.19 -14.07
N ILE A 330 13.73 25.94 -12.79
CA ILE A 330 13.26 26.78 -11.69
C ILE A 330 13.84 28.19 -11.80
N GLN A 331 15.16 28.34 -12.05
CA GLN A 331 15.80 29.65 -12.24
C GLN A 331 15.21 30.41 -13.43
N ASP A 332 14.91 29.71 -14.54
CA ASP A 332 14.32 30.34 -15.73
C ASP A 332 12.88 30.81 -15.43
N GLN A 333 12.11 30.07 -14.67
CA GLN A 333 10.78 30.49 -14.22
C GLN A 333 10.84 31.67 -13.25
N MET A 334 11.82 31.72 -12.32
CA MET A 334 12.05 32.89 -11.46
C MET A 334 12.27 34.15 -12.31
N ARG A 335 13.19 34.11 -13.30
CA ARG A 335 13.47 35.23 -14.21
C ARG A 335 12.23 35.65 -15.00
N ALA A 336 11.43 34.66 -15.47
CA ALA A 336 10.19 34.95 -16.19
C ALA A 336 9.15 35.66 -15.33
N HIS A 337 9.16 35.45 -14.01
CA HIS A 337 8.30 36.16 -13.05
C HIS A 337 8.93 37.46 -12.51
N GLY A 338 10.08 37.89 -13.05
CA GLY A 338 10.75 39.10 -12.65
C GLY A 338 11.48 39.05 -11.31
N ALA A 339 11.68 37.83 -10.77
CA ALA A 339 12.43 37.59 -9.55
C ALA A 339 13.93 37.41 -9.86
N GLU A 340 14.78 37.78 -8.89
CA GLU A 340 16.19 37.44 -8.95
C GLU A 340 16.38 35.94 -8.79
N ALA A 341 17.11 35.31 -9.71
CA ALA A 341 17.33 33.88 -9.67
C ALA A 341 18.31 33.52 -8.53
N VAL A 342 17.91 32.61 -7.66
CA VAL A 342 18.76 32.07 -6.61
C VAL A 342 19.94 31.31 -7.21
N SER A 343 21.11 31.44 -6.59
CA SER A 343 22.32 30.73 -7.02
C SER A 343 22.14 29.23 -6.91
N PHE A 344 22.54 28.47 -7.93
CA PHE A 344 22.53 27.02 -7.85
C PHE A 344 23.44 26.49 -6.74
N GLU A 345 24.59 27.11 -6.51
CA GLU A 345 25.53 26.68 -5.47
C GLU A 345 24.87 26.73 -4.08
N ASP A 346 24.14 27.80 -3.79
CA ASP A 346 23.45 27.97 -2.51
C ASP A 346 22.37 26.88 -2.32
N VAL A 347 21.54 26.64 -3.33
CA VAL A 347 20.51 25.62 -3.29
C VAL A 347 21.11 24.21 -3.23
N LYS A 348 22.19 23.94 -3.96
CA LYS A 348 22.91 22.66 -3.89
C LYS A 348 23.40 22.40 -2.48
N ASP A 349 24.06 23.36 -1.85
CA ASP A 349 24.58 23.24 -0.49
C ASP A 349 23.42 23.00 0.51
N GLU A 350 22.32 23.73 0.38
CA GLU A 350 21.13 23.51 1.19
C GLU A 350 20.50 22.12 1.02
N LEU A 351 20.42 21.62 -0.23
CA LEU A 351 19.92 20.27 -0.51
C LEU A 351 20.83 19.18 0.07
N PHE A 352 22.15 19.34 -0.01
CA PHE A 352 23.09 18.41 0.62
C PHE A 352 23.05 18.48 2.15
N ASP A 353 22.91 19.67 2.72
CA ASP A 353 22.73 19.85 4.17
C ASP A 353 21.41 19.25 4.68
N MET A 354 20.32 19.35 3.89
CA MET A 354 19.02 18.76 4.20
C MET A 354 19.12 17.23 4.24
N VAL A 355 19.76 16.61 3.25
CA VAL A 355 19.84 15.16 3.12
C VAL A 355 20.96 14.54 3.97
N ARG A 356 22.09 15.24 4.10
CA ARG A 356 23.32 14.77 4.79
C ARG A 356 23.73 13.37 4.32
N PRO A 357 23.99 13.20 3.02
CA PRO A 357 24.28 11.90 2.46
C PRO A 357 25.61 11.36 3.00
N LYS A 358 25.75 10.03 3.00
CA LYS A 358 26.98 9.37 3.43
C LYS A 358 28.18 9.75 2.57
N ASN A 359 27.97 9.97 1.27
CA ASN A 359 28.97 10.51 0.35
C ASN A 359 28.63 11.98 0.09
N PRO A 360 29.54 12.92 0.35
CA PRO A 360 29.27 14.36 0.23
C PRO A 360 29.01 14.85 -1.21
N GLU A 361 29.26 14.02 -2.22
CA GLU A 361 29.04 14.36 -3.63
C GLU A 361 27.86 13.63 -4.27
N ARG A 362 27.21 12.70 -3.54
CA ARG A 362 26.21 11.79 -4.11
C ARG A 362 25.08 11.54 -3.13
N ILE A 363 23.87 11.75 -3.59
CA ILE A 363 22.65 11.47 -2.84
C ILE A 363 22.04 10.19 -3.39
N THR A 364 21.99 9.14 -2.58
CA THR A 364 21.32 7.87 -2.92
C THR A 364 19.85 7.89 -2.49
N LEU A 365 19.05 6.97 -3.03
CA LEU A 365 17.67 6.78 -2.57
C LEU A 365 17.60 6.51 -1.07
N ASN A 366 18.54 5.73 -0.52
CA ASN A 366 18.55 5.43 0.92
C ASN A 366 18.82 6.69 1.75
N ASP A 367 19.71 7.59 1.30
CA ASP A 367 19.95 8.85 1.98
C ASP A 367 18.71 9.74 1.95
N LEU A 368 18.01 9.79 0.80
CA LEU A 368 16.79 10.57 0.62
C LEU A 368 15.62 10.07 1.48
N VAL A 369 15.46 8.75 1.61
CA VAL A 369 14.45 8.15 2.49
C VAL A 369 14.80 8.38 3.96
N ALA A 370 16.08 8.25 4.33
CA ALA A 370 16.53 8.34 5.72
C ALA A 370 16.51 9.78 6.28
N CYS A 371 16.63 10.81 5.43
CA CYS A 371 16.66 12.20 5.90
C CYS A 371 15.31 12.72 6.42
N GLY A 372 14.19 12.07 6.09
CA GLY A 372 12.84 12.47 6.49
C GLY A 372 12.32 13.77 5.83
N GLN A 373 13.06 14.32 4.86
CA GLN A 373 12.71 15.55 4.11
C GLN A 373 12.73 15.29 2.59
N GLY A 374 12.58 14.02 2.18
CA GLY A 374 12.62 13.64 0.77
C GLY A 374 11.53 14.28 -0.07
N ASP A 375 10.37 14.54 0.50
CA ASP A 375 9.26 15.25 -0.14
C ASP A 375 9.63 16.71 -0.49
N THR A 376 10.25 17.43 0.44
CA THR A 376 10.73 18.80 0.23
C THR A 376 11.84 18.81 -0.81
N PHE A 377 12.83 17.92 -0.68
CA PHE A 377 13.94 17.78 -1.62
C PHE A 377 13.44 17.60 -3.07
N VAL A 378 12.55 16.66 -3.30
CA VAL A 378 12.01 16.41 -4.65
C VAL A 378 11.18 17.59 -5.13
N SER A 379 10.34 18.18 -4.26
CA SER A 379 9.47 19.29 -4.62
C SER A 379 10.23 20.52 -5.10
N ILE A 380 11.36 20.84 -4.48
CA ILE A 380 12.25 21.95 -4.89
C ILE A 380 12.75 21.77 -6.32
N LEU A 381 13.00 20.53 -6.76
CA LEU A 381 13.58 20.25 -8.07
C LEU A 381 12.54 20.19 -9.19
N ILE A 382 11.30 19.80 -8.88
CA ILE A 382 10.29 19.48 -9.91
C ILE A 382 9.15 20.48 -10.01
N GLU A 383 8.94 21.33 -9.01
CA GLU A 383 7.80 22.26 -8.95
C GLU A 383 8.22 23.68 -8.57
N PHE A 384 7.99 24.62 -9.46
CA PHE A 384 8.31 26.03 -9.22
C PHE A 384 7.57 26.61 -8.00
N HIS A 385 6.27 26.38 -7.88
CA HIS A 385 5.49 26.94 -6.76
C HIS A 385 5.92 26.38 -5.40
N ARG A 386 6.35 25.12 -5.34
CA ARG A 386 6.87 24.49 -4.12
C ARG A 386 8.25 25.06 -3.75
N PHE A 387 9.12 25.24 -4.74
CA PHE A 387 10.41 25.92 -4.52
C PHE A 387 10.17 27.35 -4.02
N TRP A 388 9.27 28.10 -4.66
CA TRP A 388 8.97 29.47 -4.27
C TRP A 388 8.44 29.57 -2.84
N ALA A 389 7.53 28.70 -2.45
CA ALA A 389 7.01 28.65 -1.08
C ALA A 389 8.11 28.27 -0.06
N TYR A 390 9.01 27.37 -0.43
CA TYR A 390 10.14 26.97 0.40
C TYR A 390 11.12 28.13 0.61
N GLU A 391 11.49 28.83 -0.45
CA GLU A 391 12.42 29.97 -0.42
C GLU A 391 11.89 31.12 0.46
N ASN A 392 10.59 31.39 0.37
CA ASN A 392 9.95 32.48 1.10
C ASN A 392 9.38 32.05 2.48
N ARG A 393 9.68 30.86 3.00
CA ARG A 393 9.13 30.32 4.26
C ARG A 393 9.38 31.21 5.48
N GLU A 394 10.54 31.87 5.55
CA GLU A 394 10.91 32.76 6.64
C GLU A 394 10.16 34.10 6.60
N ALA A 395 9.87 34.61 5.41
CA ALA A 395 9.11 35.85 5.25
C ALA A 395 7.65 35.69 5.71
N VAL A 396 7.05 34.51 5.48
CA VAL A 396 5.66 34.20 5.89
C VAL A 396 5.56 34.03 7.40
N THR A 397 6.59 33.51 8.07
CA THR A 397 6.61 33.35 9.54
C THR A 397 6.93 34.64 10.28
N ALA A 398 7.41 35.67 9.58
CA ALA A 398 7.78 36.95 10.16
C ALA A 398 6.64 38.01 10.17
N GLU A 399 5.46 37.71 9.59
CA GLU A 399 4.30 38.60 9.75
C GLU A 399 3.77 38.47 11.18
N PRO A 400 3.81 39.56 12.00
CA PRO A 400 3.25 39.51 13.34
C PRO A 400 1.75 39.40 13.25
N SER A 401 1.18 38.43 14.02
CA SER A 401 -0.25 38.43 14.35
C SER A 401 -0.66 39.84 14.78
N GLN A 402 -1.33 40.58 13.93
CA GLN A 402 -2.01 41.78 14.33
C GLN A 402 -3.19 41.35 15.21
N ASP A 403 -3.12 41.74 16.47
CA ASP A 403 -4.16 41.65 17.50
C ASP A 403 -5.48 42.32 17.08
#